data_cc05be3a6b166f0fd1bb13ab2a695191
#
_entry.id   cc05be3a6b166f0fd1bb13ab2a695191
#
_cell.length_a   1.000
_cell.length_b   1.000
_cell.length_c   1.000
_cell.angle_alpha   90.00
_cell.angle_beta   90.00
_cell.angle_gamma   90.00
#
_symmetry.space_group_name_H-M   'P 1'
#
loop_
_entity.id
_entity.type
_entity.pdbx_description
1 polymer ?
#
loop_
_entity_poly.entity_id
_entity_poly.type
_entity_poly.pdbx_seq_one_letter_code
_entity_poly.pdbx_strand_id
1 'polypeptide(L)'
;MRVSMLTGDDKSRGRGRVLVVGFLGLWLATGCGGEANGKGEGKRDWKGGEGKREGKGEGRGKPAEPLAVAVTAIAPAEIDRFYRTSGTLRALRSAELVALQSGIVLELKAEEGDLVKAGETLVRIDGRGFKLQAERDAITARNASQELRRLEQIAENLPREELDKQRYALENALASAQVSRHQANQTIVVAPFDGTITRRAIDVGNLATASTPLYSLADLSVLDVELHVPEREAAAVQAGAPATLELQDGTRFPAAVERRAPVVDPLTGTVKFTVRARVYPPGAVPGAFVRAELRVDRRTAAPSLPRTAIFELEGAPHVYVVEDGRARRRPVELGLVGETHAELRGGLDPGAVVVADAGEGVTEGLPVKVAEAGPKDSKAGDKEPVPEDSKAGPKDRPAGETVPVPKDSKAGAPVGGS
;
A
#
# COMPACT_ATOMS: atom_id res chain seq x y z
N MET A 1 -54.65 27.51 4.71
CA MET A 1 -54.71 28.73 5.51
C MET A 1 -53.26 29.15 5.71
N ARG A 2 -52.74 29.97 4.84
CA ARG A 2 -52.38 31.41 4.95
C ARG A 2 -51.63 31.67 6.26
N VAL A 3 -50.32 31.91 6.14
CA VAL A 3 -49.58 33.19 6.04
C VAL A 3 -49.07 33.67 7.41
N SER A 4 -47.79 33.81 7.62
CA SER A 4 -47.15 35.13 7.69
C SER A 4 -45.61 35.01 7.72
N MET A 5 -45.01 35.77 6.84
CA MET A 5 -43.63 36.25 6.83
C MET A 5 -43.38 37.17 8.07
N LEU A 6 -42.17 37.14 8.59
CA LEU A 6 -41.56 38.32 9.19
C LEU A 6 -40.05 38.30 8.86
N THR A 7 -39.70 39.25 8.03
CA THR A 7 -38.37 39.77 7.71
C THR A 7 -37.76 40.46 8.92
N GLY A 8 -36.54 40.19 9.24
CA GLY A 8 -35.69 40.93 10.16
C GLY A 8 -34.33 41.16 9.54
N ASP A 9 -34.19 42.35 8.98
CA ASP A 9 -32.95 42.94 8.44
C ASP A 9 -32.11 43.43 9.63
N ASP A 10 -30.85 43.02 9.75
CA ASP A 10 -29.90 43.79 10.54
C ASP A 10 -28.52 43.77 9.88
N LYS A 11 -28.20 44.99 9.42
CA LYS A 11 -26.90 45.38 8.90
C LYS A 11 -25.94 45.66 10.03
N SER A 12 -24.81 44.96 10.09
CA SER A 12 -23.62 45.52 10.71
C SER A 12 -22.38 45.29 9.87
N ARG A 13 -21.87 46.41 9.40
CA ARG A 13 -20.62 46.59 8.65
C ARG A 13 -19.41 46.26 9.52
N GLY A 14 -18.57 45.34 9.05
CA GLY A 14 -17.21 45.12 9.54
C GLY A 14 -16.24 45.12 8.40
N ARG A 15 -15.62 46.27 8.09
CA ARG A 15 -14.52 46.43 7.13
C ARG A 15 -13.25 45.82 7.72
N GLY A 16 -12.81 44.68 7.22
CA GLY A 16 -11.46 44.13 7.39
C GLY A 16 -10.62 44.41 6.15
N ARG A 17 -9.64 45.29 6.29
CA ARG A 17 -8.64 45.62 5.25
C ARG A 17 -7.72 44.42 5.07
N VAL A 18 -7.70 43.89 3.87
CA VAL A 18 -6.65 42.96 3.40
C VAL A 18 -5.48 43.81 2.90
N LEU A 19 -4.34 43.65 3.54
CA LEU A 19 -3.09 44.29 3.21
C LEU A 19 -2.36 43.35 2.23
N VAL A 20 -2.38 43.73 0.95
CA VAL A 20 -1.60 43.08 -0.10
C VAL A 20 -0.21 43.73 -0.10
N VAL A 21 0.81 42.98 0.36
CA VAL A 21 2.22 43.37 0.22
C VAL A 21 2.74 42.80 -1.09
N GLY A 22 2.81 43.65 -2.11
CA GLY A 22 3.48 43.36 -3.36
C GLY A 22 4.98 43.54 -3.20
N PHE A 23 5.75 42.47 -3.44
CA PHE A 23 7.19 42.54 -3.61
C PHE A 23 7.52 42.81 -5.09
N LEU A 24 7.86 44.04 -5.40
CA LEU A 24 8.48 44.45 -6.67
C LEU A 24 9.99 44.20 -6.56
N GLY A 25 10.49 43.15 -7.18
CA GLY A 25 11.93 42.90 -7.36
C GLY A 25 12.47 43.61 -8.59
N LEU A 26 13.19 44.69 -8.36
CA LEU A 26 13.89 45.51 -9.35
C LEU A 26 15.19 44.81 -9.76
N TRP A 27 15.31 44.41 -11.02
CA TRP A 27 16.57 43.93 -11.61
C TRP A 27 17.28 45.14 -12.27
N LEU A 28 18.37 45.58 -11.65
CA LEU A 28 19.32 46.56 -12.23
C LEU A 28 20.34 45.81 -13.07
N ALA A 29 20.34 46.09 -14.37
CA ALA A 29 21.41 45.75 -15.28
C ALA A 29 22.51 46.78 -15.15
N THR A 30 23.70 46.38 -14.74
CA THR A 30 24.94 47.17 -14.88
C THR A 30 25.76 46.58 -16.01
N GLY A 31 25.78 47.30 -17.12
CA GLY A 31 26.76 47.11 -18.17
C GLY A 31 28.09 47.76 -17.77
N CYS A 32 29.18 47.10 -18.08
CA CYS A 32 30.48 47.74 -18.22
C CYS A 32 31.09 47.32 -19.54
N GLY A 33 31.29 48.31 -20.38
CA GLY A 33 32.01 48.24 -21.62
C GLY A 33 33.52 48.17 -21.40
N GLY A 34 34.21 47.59 -22.35
CA GLY A 34 35.67 47.54 -22.46
C GLY A 34 36.03 47.47 -23.93
N GLU A 35 36.20 48.62 -24.55
CA GLU A 35 36.90 48.77 -25.84
C GLU A 35 38.38 48.46 -25.65
N ALA A 36 38.95 47.64 -26.51
CA ALA A 36 40.38 47.65 -26.79
C ALA A 36 40.61 47.28 -28.25
N ASN A 37 40.99 48.29 -28.93
CA ASN A 37 41.45 48.49 -30.26
C ASN A 37 42.71 47.64 -30.52
N GLY A 38 42.83 47.02 -31.70
CA GLY A 38 43.99 46.26 -32.15
C GLY A 38 44.00 46.03 -33.65
N LYS A 39 44.39 47.05 -34.40
CA LYS A 39 44.72 46.95 -35.83
C LYS A 39 45.86 45.97 -36.03
N GLY A 40 45.77 45.11 -37.04
CA GLY A 40 46.87 44.33 -37.57
C GLY A 40 46.57 43.89 -38.99
N GLU A 41 46.87 44.79 -39.95
CA GLU A 41 46.94 44.50 -41.37
C GLU A 41 48.12 43.55 -41.62
N GLY A 42 47.85 42.47 -42.34
CA GLY A 42 48.83 41.53 -42.83
C GLY A 42 48.44 40.93 -44.15
N LYS A 43 48.55 41.74 -45.22
CA LYS A 43 48.49 41.20 -46.59
C LYS A 43 49.68 40.26 -46.79
N ARG A 44 49.38 39.06 -47.22
CA ARG A 44 50.35 38.21 -47.94
C ARG A 44 49.64 37.63 -49.17
N ASP A 45 49.97 38.23 -50.29
CA ASP A 45 49.83 37.70 -51.65
C ASP A 45 50.55 36.35 -51.73
N TRP A 46 49.89 35.34 -52.17
CA TRP A 46 50.55 34.19 -52.73
C TRP A 46 49.98 33.83 -54.07
N LYS A 47 50.78 34.00 -55.08
CA LYS A 47 50.65 33.68 -56.51
C LYS A 47 50.45 32.18 -56.71
N GLY A 48 49.76 31.93 -57.76
CA GLY A 48 49.41 30.71 -58.44
C GLY A 48 50.45 29.58 -58.50
N GLY A 49 49.86 28.43 -58.58
CA GLY A 49 50.47 27.17 -58.90
C GLY A 49 49.41 26.27 -59.48
N GLU A 50 49.23 26.28 -60.76
CA GLU A 50 48.54 25.26 -61.54
C GLU A 50 49.26 23.96 -61.33
N GLY A 51 48.67 23.05 -60.57
CA GLY A 51 49.12 21.70 -60.42
C GLY A 51 47.97 20.72 -60.79
N LYS A 52 47.96 20.41 -62.08
CA LYS A 52 47.22 19.29 -62.63
C LYS A 52 47.61 18.03 -61.89
N ARG A 53 46.74 17.47 -61.06
CA ARG A 53 46.82 16.10 -60.59
C ARG A 53 45.50 15.38 -60.93
N GLU A 54 45.61 14.67 -62.04
CA GLU A 54 44.85 13.46 -62.26
C GLU A 54 45.15 12.47 -61.12
N GLY A 55 44.18 12.21 -60.27
CA GLY A 55 44.26 11.26 -59.20
C GLY A 55 42.98 10.47 -59.17
N LYS A 56 42.94 9.51 -60.06
CA LYS A 56 42.20 8.27 -60.04
C LYS A 56 42.14 7.72 -58.63
N GLY A 57 40.94 7.59 -58.08
CA GLY A 57 40.73 6.97 -56.76
C GLY A 57 39.24 6.72 -56.59
N GLU A 58 38.62 5.87 -57.41
CA GLU A 58 37.44 5.13 -57.01
C GLU A 58 37.84 4.28 -55.82
N GLY A 59 37.62 4.84 -54.63
CA GLY A 59 37.60 4.06 -53.40
C GLY A 59 36.39 3.14 -53.45
N ARG A 60 36.52 2.00 -54.06
CA ARG A 60 35.67 0.82 -53.75
C ARG A 60 35.80 0.63 -52.25
N GLY A 61 34.78 1.10 -51.49
CA GLY A 61 34.62 0.76 -50.10
C GLY A 61 34.71 -0.75 -49.96
N LYS A 62 35.60 -1.23 -49.11
CA LYS A 62 35.63 -2.64 -48.73
C LYS A 62 34.17 -3.02 -48.41
N PRO A 63 33.67 -4.17 -48.89
CA PRO A 63 32.37 -4.67 -48.47
C PRO A 63 32.36 -4.66 -46.94
N ALA A 64 31.39 -3.95 -46.36
CA ALA A 64 31.23 -3.96 -44.90
C ALA A 64 31.12 -5.42 -44.45
N GLU A 65 31.97 -5.84 -43.53
CA GLU A 65 31.87 -7.17 -42.96
C GLU A 65 30.48 -7.36 -42.38
N PRO A 66 29.79 -8.46 -42.68
CA PRO A 66 28.43 -8.68 -42.20
C PRO A 66 28.41 -8.73 -40.68
N LEU A 67 27.61 -7.85 -40.06
CA LEU A 67 27.42 -7.80 -38.63
C LEU A 67 26.63 -9.05 -38.18
N ALA A 68 27.15 -9.79 -37.19
CA ALA A 68 26.42 -10.89 -36.59
C ALA A 68 25.31 -10.33 -35.69
N VAL A 69 24.06 -10.60 -36.04
CA VAL A 69 22.89 -10.13 -35.29
C VAL A 69 22.04 -11.29 -34.82
N ALA A 70 21.57 -11.22 -33.59
CA ALA A 70 20.54 -12.12 -33.09
C ALA A 70 19.21 -11.77 -33.78
N VAL A 71 18.49 -12.80 -34.21
CA VAL A 71 17.19 -12.62 -34.86
C VAL A 71 16.08 -13.29 -34.06
N THR A 72 14.89 -12.77 -34.15
CA THR A 72 13.68 -13.35 -33.60
C THR A 72 12.57 -13.38 -34.65
N ALA A 73 11.66 -14.33 -34.51
CA ALA A 73 10.44 -14.34 -35.31
C ALA A 73 9.28 -13.78 -34.51
N ILE A 74 8.25 -13.34 -35.21
CA ILE A 74 6.98 -12.97 -34.57
C ILE A 74 6.40 -14.24 -33.96
N ALA A 75 6.26 -14.26 -32.63
CA ALA A 75 5.71 -15.39 -31.89
C ALA A 75 4.58 -14.93 -30.98
N PRO A 76 3.56 -15.79 -30.76
CA PRO A 76 2.55 -15.48 -29.77
C PRO A 76 3.18 -15.51 -28.38
N ALA A 77 3.05 -14.41 -27.66
CA ALA A 77 3.49 -14.32 -26.26
C ALA A 77 2.41 -13.72 -25.38
N GLU A 78 2.61 -13.93 -24.09
CA GLU A 78 1.82 -13.26 -23.07
C GLU A 78 2.45 -11.90 -22.76
N ILE A 79 1.62 -10.85 -22.82
CA ILE A 79 2.05 -9.49 -22.60
C ILE A 79 1.25 -8.92 -21.43
N ASP A 80 1.92 -8.66 -20.33
CA ASP A 80 1.37 -7.98 -19.18
C ASP A 80 1.84 -6.52 -19.15
N ARG A 81 0.90 -5.62 -18.87
CA ARG A 81 1.19 -4.20 -18.63
C ARG A 81 0.91 -3.87 -17.18
N PHE A 82 1.90 -3.32 -16.51
CA PHE A 82 1.82 -2.93 -15.11
C PHE A 82 1.75 -1.42 -14.97
N TYR A 83 0.91 -0.97 -14.04
CA TYR A 83 0.92 0.39 -13.54
C TYR A 83 1.63 0.41 -12.19
N ARG A 84 2.67 1.25 -12.08
CA ARG A 84 3.45 1.40 -10.85
C ARG A 84 2.97 2.63 -10.11
N THR A 85 2.68 2.44 -8.84
CA THR A 85 2.25 3.49 -7.92
C THR A 85 2.77 3.17 -6.52
N SER A 86 2.37 3.95 -5.54
CA SER A 86 2.76 3.74 -4.15
C SER A 86 1.59 3.99 -3.22
N GLY A 87 1.67 3.45 -2.04
CA GLY A 87 0.67 3.62 -1.00
C GLY A 87 1.22 3.32 0.38
N THR A 88 0.36 3.41 1.37
CA THR A 88 0.70 3.09 2.76
C THR A 88 -0.14 1.90 3.20
N LEU A 89 0.51 0.93 3.84
CA LEU A 89 -0.16 -0.23 4.43
C LEU A 89 -1.08 0.19 5.56
N ARG A 90 -2.26 -0.40 5.61
CA ARG A 90 -3.26 -0.20 6.65
C ARG A 90 -3.75 -1.54 7.17
N ALA A 91 -4.08 -1.58 8.45
CA ALA A 91 -4.77 -2.73 9.01
C ALA A 91 -6.18 -2.87 8.40
N LEU A 92 -6.71 -4.07 8.37
CA LEU A 92 -8.08 -4.34 7.92
C LEU A 92 -9.10 -3.49 8.70
N ARG A 93 -8.93 -3.44 10.00
CA ARG A 93 -9.73 -2.62 10.93
C ARG A 93 -8.80 -2.03 11.98
N SER A 94 -9.08 -0.82 12.41
CA SER A 94 -8.42 -0.18 13.53
C SER A 94 -9.45 0.54 14.40
N ALA A 95 -9.25 0.50 15.71
CA ALA A 95 -10.07 1.20 16.67
C ALA A 95 -9.18 1.88 17.72
N GLU A 96 -9.49 3.13 18.02
CA GLU A 96 -8.96 3.81 19.18
C GLU A 96 -9.94 3.64 20.33
N LEU A 97 -9.51 2.92 21.37
CA LEU A 97 -10.30 2.63 22.56
C LEU A 97 -10.14 3.79 23.53
N VAL A 98 -11.23 4.44 23.85
CA VAL A 98 -11.27 5.60 24.74
C VAL A 98 -12.05 5.30 26.01
N ALA A 99 -11.74 6.00 27.09
CA ALA A 99 -12.55 5.96 28.29
C ALA A 99 -13.93 6.57 28.05
N LEU A 100 -14.98 5.88 28.46
CA LEU A 100 -16.36 6.37 28.38
C LEU A 100 -16.81 7.03 29.68
N GLN A 101 -16.19 6.63 30.82
CA GLN A 101 -16.45 7.19 32.15
C GLN A 101 -15.15 7.70 32.76
N SER A 102 -15.25 8.72 33.61
CA SER A 102 -14.09 9.28 34.32
C SER A 102 -13.77 8.47 35.56
N GLY A 103 -12.47 8.24 35.81
CA GLY A 103 -12.00 7.56 37.00
C GLY A 103 -10.49 7.22 36.90
N ILE A 104 -9.92 6.72 37.99
CA ILE A 104 -8.53 6.30 38.03
C ILE A 104 -8.41 4.92 37.37
N VAL A 105 -7.40 4.73 36.53
CA VAL A 105 -7.08 3.43 35.93
C VAL A 105 -6.53 2.51 37.03
N LEU A 106 -7.26 1.43 37.33
CA LEU A 106 -6.88 0.45 38.35
C LEU A 106 -6.01 -0.68 37.79
N GLU A 107 -6.30 -1.09 36.54
CA GLU A 107 -5.66 -2.26 35.94
C GLU A 107 -5.61 -2.10 34.42
N LEU A 108 -4.46 -2.45 33.85
CA LEU A 108 -4.25 -2.63 32.43
C LEU A 108 -3.87 -4.10 32.20
N LYS A 109 -4.54 -4.81 31.30
CA LYS A 109 -4.38 -6.24 31.10
C LYS A 109 -3.64 -6.62 29.84
N ALA A 110 -3.29 -5.65 28.99
CA ALA A 110 -2.59 -5.89 27.75
C ALA A 110 -1.48 -4.85 27.56
N GLU A 111 -0.39 -5.27 26.94
CA GLU A 111 0.73 -4.42 26.53
C GLU A 111 0.76 -4.26 25.00
N GLU A 112 1.61 -3.34 24.51
CA GLU A 112 1.83 -3.15 23.08
C GLU A 112 2.40 -4.43 22.45
N GLY A 113 1.79 -4.90 21.37
CA GLY A 113 2.14 -6.16 20.70
C GLY A 113 1.28 -7.35 21.09
N ASP A 114 0.50 -7.27 22.17
CA ASP A 114 -0.35 -8.38 22.61
C ASP A 114 -1.51 -8.65 21.68
N LEU A 115 -1.81 -9.93 21.48
CA LEU A 115 -2.99 -10.41 20.77
C LEU A 115 -4.17 -10.53 21.74
N VAL A 116 -5.27 -9.87 21.43
CA VAL A 116 -6.48 -9.85 22.27
C VAL A 116 -7.68 -10.33 21.48
N LYS A 117 -8.65 -10.91 22.19
CA LYS A 117 -9.91 -11.41 21.61
C LYS A 117 -11.05 -10.44 21.84
N ALA A 118 -12.03 -10.46 20.95
CA ALA A 118 -13.26 -9.71 21.11
C ALA A 118 -13.94 -10.00 22.46
N GLY A 119 -14.32 -8.93 23.17
CA GLY A 119 -14.91 -9.03 24.52
C GLY A 119 -13.89 -9.19 25.67
N GLU A 120 -12.61 -9.33 25.37
CA GLU A 120 -11.56 -9.39 26.39
C GLU A 120 -11.43 -8.04 27.12
N THR A 121 -11.34 -8.09 28.45
CA THR A 121 -11.18 -6.88 29.25
C THR A 121 -9.74 -6.37 29.16
N LEU A 122 -9.59 -5.13 28.71
CA LEU A 122 -8.29 -4.47 28.55
C LEU A 122 -7.98 -3.48 29.67
N VAL A 123 -9.00 -2.72 30.10
CA VAL A 123 -8.83 -1.67 31.12
C VAL A 123 -9.94 -1.77 32.15
N ARG A 124 -9.56 -1.57 33.41
CA ARG A 124 -10.51 -1.34 34.50
C ARG A 124 -10.28 0.04 35.11
N ILE A 125 -11.29 0.88 35.01
CA ILE A 125 -11.35 2.21 35.61
C ILE A 125 -12.06 2.09 36.96
N ASP A 126 -11.73 2.91 37.93
CA ASP A 126 -12.42 2.94 39.22
C ASP A 126 -13.89 3.33 39.04
N GLY A 127 -14.74 2.33 39.08
CA GLY A 127 -16.18 2.44 38.91
C GLY A 127 -16.97 2.26 40.18
N ARG A 128 -16.35 2.33 41.37
CA ARG A 128 -17.05 2.09 42.65
C ARG A 128 -18.27 2.96 42.82
N GLY A 129 -18.17 4.24 42.51
CA GLY A 129 -19.32 5.15 42.57
C GLY A 129 -20.48 4.74 41.64
N PHE A 130 -20.16 4.38 40.40
CA PHE A 130 -21.15 3.92 39.41
C PHE A 130 -21.79 2.59 39.83
N LYS A 131 -21.02 1.66 40.41
CA LYS A 131 -21.54 0.37 40.89
C LYS A 131 -22.51 0.57 42.06
N LEU A 132 -22.17 1.41 43.03
CA LEU A 132 -23.03 1.72 44.15
C LEU A 132 -24.32 2.43 43.70
N GLN A 133 -24.23 3.30 42.70
CA GLN A 133 -25.40 3.94 42.08
C GLN A 133 -26.29 2.91 41.40
N ALA A 134 -25.73 2.00 40.59
CA ALA A 134 -26.47 0.94 39.92
C ALA A 134 -27.15 0.00 40.91
N GLU A 135 -26.50 -0.32 42.02
CA GLU A 135 -27.06 -1.14 43.10
C GLU A 135 -28.25 -0.43 43.79
N ARG A 136 -28.10 0.84 44.11
CA ARG A 136 -29.17 1.66 44.71
C ARG A 136 -30.40 1.71 43.80
N ASP A 137 -30.22 1.95 42.50
CA ASP A 137 -31.31 2.06 41.56
C ASP A 137 -31.96 0.70 41.30
N ALA A 138 -31.17 -0.39 41.31
CA ALA A 138 -31.70 -1.73 41.25
C ALA A 138 -32.57 -2.11 42.46
N ILE A 139 -32.20 -1.66 43.68
CA ILE A 139 -33.02 -1.83 44.89
C ILE A 139 -34.30 -1.04 44.75
N THR A 140 -34.26 0.22 44.26
CA THR A 140 -35.46 1.03 44.03
C THR A 140 -36.43 0.34 43.05
N ALA A 141 -35.93 -0.18 41.95
CA ALA A 141 -36.73 -0.94 40.97
C ALA A 141 -37.36 -2.21 41.59
N ARG A 142 -36.59 -2.92 42.44
CA ARG A 142 -37.08 -4.10 43.14
C ARG A 142 -38.20 -3.72 44.10
N ASN A 143 -38.04 -2.65 44.88
CA ASN A 143 -39.08 -2.18 45.79
C ASN A 143 -40.35 -1.76 45.05
N ALA A 144 -40.23 -1.02 43.96
CA ALA A 144 -41.37 -0.65 43.11
C ALA A 144 -42.12 -1.89 42.54
N SER A 145 -41.32 -2.93 42.13
CA SER A 145 -41.91 -4.20 41.69
C SER A 145 -42.66 -4.93 42.77
N GLN A 146 -42.14 -4.96 44.01
CA GLN A 146 -42.82 -5.55 45.16
C GLN A 146 -44.09 -4.82 45.52
N GLU A 147 -44.07 -3.50 45.49
CA GLU A 147 -45.23 -2.68 45.78
C GLU A 147 -46.34 -2.87 44.76
N LEU A 148 -45.99 -2.88 43.46
CA LEU A 148 -46.95 -3.16 42.40
C LEU A 148 -47.60 -4.55 42.61
N ARG A 149 -46.80 -5.60 42.88
CA ARG A 149 -47.35 -6.96 43.15
C ARG A 149 -48.26 -6.99 44.33
N ARG A 150 -47.97 -6.23 45.41
CA ARG A 150 -48.82 -6.11 46.57
C ARG A 150 -50.17 -5.48 46.22
N LEU A 151 -50.17 -4.41 45.42
CA LEU A 151 -51.38 -3.72 45.00
C LEU A 151 -52.20 -4.56 44.01
N GLU A 152 -51.57 -5.33 43.15
CA GLU A 152 -52.20 -6.26 42.21
C GLU A 152 -52.97 -7.36 42.96
N GLN A 153 -52.53 -7.83 44.14
CA GLN A 153 -53.22 -8.80 44.96
C GLN A 153 -54.54 -8.27 45.56
N ILE A 154 -54.70 -6.95 45.69
CA ILE A 154 -55.89 -6.29 46.22
C ILE A 154 -56.60 -5.43 45.15
N ALA A 155 -56.30 -5.68 43.86
CA ALA A 155 -56.76 -4.85 42.75
C ALA A 155 -58.28 -4.71 42.60
N GLU A 156 -59.06 -5.69 43.07
CA GLU A 156 -60.51 -5.60 43.04
C GLU A 156 -61.08 -4.44 43.81
N ASN A 157 -60.31 -3.93 44.81
CA ASN A 157 -60.74 -2.82 45.71
C ASN A 157 -59.96 -1.52 45.45
N LEU A 158 -59.18 -1.43 44.39
CA LEU A 158 -58.35 -0.28 44.08
C LEU A 158 -58.79 0.44 42.79
N PRO A 159 -58.71 1.79 42.77
CA PRO A 159 -58.90 2.56 41.56
C PRO A 159 -57.83 2.13 40.50
N ARG A 160 -58.23 1.99 39.24
CA ARG A 160 -57.32 1.66 38.13
C ARG A 160 -56.15 2.67 38.01
N GLU A 161 -56.47 3.92 38.29
CA GLU A 161 -55.46 5.00 38.27
C GLU A 161 -54.29 4.76 39.23
N GLU A 162 -54.54 4.22 40.42
CA GLU A 162 -53.47 3.90 41.38
C GLU A 162 -52.59 2.75 40.91
N LEU A 163 -53.18 1.70 40.27
CA LEU A 163 -52.40 0.63 39.66
C LEU A 163 -51.57 1.11 38.50
N ASP A 164 -52.11 1.95 37.62
CA ASP A 164 -51.41 2.51 36.49
C ASP A 164 -50.24 3.43 36.95
N LYS A 165 -50.47 4.25 38.02
CA LYS A 165 -49.41 5.04 38.62
C LYS A 165 -48.25 4.20 39.14
N GLN A 166 -48.55 3.07 39.79
CA GLN A 166 -47.48 2.16 40.28
C GLN A 166 -46.78 1.42 39.15
N ARG A 167 -47.47 1.08 38.04
CA ARG A 167 -46.85 0.53 36.84
C ARG A 167 -45.86 1.52 36.24
N TYR A 168 -46.24 2.79 36.08
CA TYR A 168 -45.32 3.82 35.58
C TYR A 168 -44.16 4.08 36.55
N ALA A 169 -44.40 4.00 37.88
CA ALA A 169 -43.33 4.13 38.87
C ALA A 169 -42.30 2.99 38.75
N LEU A 170 -42.77 1.74 38.54
CA LEU A 170 -41.87 0.59 38.26
C LEU A 170 -41.12 0.79 36.97
N GLU A 171 -41.79 1.17 35.89
CA GLU A 171 -41.15 1.40 34.59
C GLU A 171 -40.04 2.42 34.68
N ASN A 172 -40.28 3.54 35.31
CA ASN A 172 -39.30 4.60 35.56
C ASN A 172 -38.11 4.09 36.40
N ALA A 173 -38.36 3.31 37.43
CA ALA A 173 -37.34 2.75 38.29
C ALA A 173 -36.48 1.72 37.53
N LEU A 174 -37.08 0.88 36.71
CA LEU A 174 -36.35 -0.07 35.84
C LEU A 174 -35.47 0.64 34.82
N ALA A 175 -36.01 1.69 34.17
CA ALA A 175 -35.25 2.49 33.23
C ALA A 175 -34.01 3.14 33.90
N SER A 176 -34.20 3.73 35.11
CA SER A 176 -33.11 4.34 35.89
C SER A 176 -32.03 3.30 36.26
N ALA A 177 -32.45 2.10 36.73
CA ALA A 177 -31.53 1.03 37.07
C ALA A 177 -30.76 0.52 35.84
N GLN A 178 -31.39 0.51 34.69
CA GLN A 178 -30.74 0.12 33.42
C GLN A 178 -29.67 1.12 32.99
N VAL A 179 -29.95 2.44 33.09
CA VAL A 179 -29.00 3.51 32.81
C VAL A 179 -27.77 3.43 33.73
N SER A 180 -27.99 3.34 35.05
CA SER A 180 -26.91 3.27 36.04
C SER A 180 -26.04 2.01 35.85
N ARG A 181 -26.65 0.88 35.54
CA ARG A 181 -25.94 -0.37 35.22
C ARG A 181 -25.09 -0.23 33.98
N HIS A 182 -25.61 0.43 32.93
CA HIS A 182 -24.87 0.71 31.72
C HIS A 182 -23.64 1.58 32.02
N GLN A 183 -23.80 2.65 32.79
CA GLN A 183 -22.70 3.51 33.21
C GLN A 183 -21.64 2.75 34.01
N ALA A 184 -22.05 1.87 34.94
CA ALA A 184 -21.13 1.01 35.66
C ALA A 184 -20.34 0.06 34.75
N ASN A 185 -20.99 -0.51 33.72
CA ASN A 185 -20.31 -1.38 32.77
C ASN A 185 -19.31 -0.62 31.91
N GLN A 186 -19.53 0.66 31.60
CA GLN A 186 -18.61 1.51 30.82
C GLN A 186 -17.30 1.83 31.54
N THR A 187 -17.17 1.45 32.82
CA THR A 187 -15.88 1.54 33.55
C THR A 187 -14.93 0.37 33.23
N ILE A 188 -15.40 -0.61 32.46
CA ILE A 188 -14.61 -1.74 31.95
C ILE A 188 -14.53 -1.60 30.45
N VAL A 189 -13.33 -1.42 29.92
CA VAL A 189 -13.10 -1.30 28.49
C VAL A 189 -12.69 -2.65 27.95
N VAL A 190 -13.39 -3.12 26.92
CA VAL A 190 -13.17 -4.40 26.27
C VAL A 190 -12.77 -4.22 24.81
N ALA A 191 -12.09 -5.22 24.25
CA ALA A 191 -11.73 -5.26 22.84
C ALA A 191 -13.01 -5.45 21.99
N PRO A 192 -13.25 -4.59 20.96
CA PRO A 192 -14.43 -4.69 20.10
C PRO A 192 -14.32 -5.81 19.05
N PHE A 193 -13.11 -6.27 18.73
CA PHE A 193 -12.80 -7.35 17.78
C PHE A 193 -11.44 -7.98 18.12
N ASP A 194 -11.16 -9.14 17.53
CA ASP A 194 -9.86 -9.81 17.65
C ASP A 194 -8.78 -8.99 16.94
N GLY A 195 -7.66 -8.75 17.61
CA GLY A 195 -6.59 -7.93 17.03
C GLY A 195 -5.36 -7.82 17.90
N THR A 196 -4.44 -6.97 17.49
CA THR A 196 -3.19 -6.67 18.19
C THR A 196 -3.25 -5.25 18.76
N ILE A 197 -2.80 -5.09 20.00
CA ILE A 197 -2.61 -3.78 20.60
C ILE A 197 -1.42 -3.09 19.92
N THR A 198 -1.67 -2.01 19.22
CA THR A 198 -0.61 -1.28 18.51
C THR A 198 -0.06 -0.11 19.28
N ARG A 199 -0.80 0.36 20.29
CA ARG A 199 -0.37 1.47 21.15
C ARG A 199 -1.12 1.44 22.48
N ARG A 200 -0.39 1.71 23.57
CA ARG A 200 -0.92 1.99 24.91
C ARG A 200 -0.72 3.48 25.23
N ALA A 201 -1.80 4.20 25.49
CA ALA A 201 -1.78 5.65 25.66
C ALA A 201 -1.92 6.09 27.12
N ILE A 202 -2.10 5.16 28.07
CA ILE A 202 -2.34 5.46 29.47
C ILE A 202 -1.62 4.46 30.39
N ASP A 203 -1.35 4.87 31.63
CA ASP A 203 -0.75 4.06 32.68
C ASP A 203 -1.69 3.83 33.85
N VAL A 204 -1.42 2.74 34.62
CA VAL A 204 -2.11 2.45 35.88
C VAL A 204 -1.87 3.60 36.87
N GLY A 205 -2.92 4.02 37.58
CA GLY A 205 -2.89 5.16 38.51
C GLY A 205 -3.22 6.51 37.87
N ASN A 206 -3.21 6.63 36.57
CA ASN A 206 -3.59 7.87 35.88
C ASN A 206 -5.11 8.09 35.95
N LEU A 207 -5.50 9.35 35.95
CA LEU A 207 -6.90 9.76 35.80
C LEU A 207 -7.28 9.70 34.32
N ALA A 208 -8.22 8.83 33.95
CA ALA A 208 -8.90 8.87 32.68
C ALA A 208 -10.15 9.71 32.79
N THR A 209 -10.37 10.62 31.85
CA THR A 209 -11.62 11.35 31.66
C THR A 209 -12.35 10.82 30.42
N ALA A 210 -13.62 11.18 30.25
CA ALA A 210 -14.34 10.81 29.03
C ALA A 210 -13.57 11.24 27.78
N SER A 211 -13.44 10.35 26.79
CA SER A 211 -12.66 10.49 25.56
C SER A 211 -11.13 10.41 25.71
N THR A 212 -10.59 10.14 26.91
CA THR A 212 -9.14 9.88 27.07
C THR A 212 -8.77 8.62 26.29
N PRO A 213 -7.78 8.67 25.35
CA PRO A 213 -7.29 7.50 24.65
C PRO A 213 -6.64 6.51 25.63
N LEU A 214 -6.97 5.24 25.48
CA LEU A 214 -6.45 4.14 26.32
C LEU A 214 -5.55 3.20 25.51
N TYR A 215 -6.12 2.65 24.42
CA TYR A 215 -5.42 1.72 23.54
C TYR A 215 -5.74 2.01 22.09
N SER A 216 -4.80 1.68 21.20
CA SER A 216 -5.09 1.50 19.77
C SER A 216 -5.05 0.01 19.46
N LEU A 217 -6.13 -0.51 18.87
CA LEU A 217 -6.30 -1.91 18.49
C LEU A 217 -6.36 -2.01 16.97
N ALA A 218 -5.64 -2.95 16.36
CA ALA A 218 -5.65 -3.19 14.93
C ALA A 218 -5.80 -4.68 14.60
N ASP A 219 -6.60 -4.97 13.61
CA ASP A 219 -6.71 -6.30 13.01
C ASP A 219 -5.64 -6.44 11.92
N LEU A 220 -4.60 -7.22 12.25
CA LEU A 220 -3.45 -7.47 11.39
C LEU A 220 -3.58 -8.79 10.61
N SER A 221 -4.74 -9.41 10.55
CA SER A 221 -4.95 -10.67 9.81
C SER A 221 -4.67 -10.53 8.32
N VAL A 222 -4.94 -9.36 7.76
CA VAL A 222 -4.59 -8.95 6.40
C VAL A 222 -4.21 -7.48 6.38
N LEU A 223 -3.46 -7.07 5.37
CA LEU A 223 -3.09 -5.67 5.17
C LEU A 223 -3.69 -5.13 3.88
N ASP A 224 -4.26 -3.95 3.96
CA ASP A 224 -4.83 -3.23 2.84
C ASP A 224 -3.92 -2.04 2.45
N VAL A 225 -3.86 -1.76 1.15
CA VAL A 225 -3.21 -0.56 0.61
C VAL A 225 -4.22 0.19 -0.24
N GLU A 226 -4.34 1.49 -0.04
CA GLU A 226 -5.11 2.35 -0.92
C GLU A 226 -4.20 2.90 -2.03
N LEU A 227 -4.52 2.56 -3.27
CA LEU A 227 -3.81 3.01 -4.46
C LEU A 227 -4.67 3.96 -5.26
N HIS A 228 -4.07 5.03 -5.77
CA HIS A 228 -4.71 5.99 -6.65
C HIS A 228 -4.21 5.78 -8.08
N VAL A 229 -5.11 5.38 -8.98
CA VAL A 229 -4.81 5.03 -10.37
C VAL A 229 -5.54 6.01 -11.29
N PRO A 230 -4.86 6.65 -12.26
CA PRO A 230 -5.52 7.54 -13.22
C PRO A 230 -6.68 6.84 -13.92
N GLU A 231 -7.76 7.57 -14.20
CA GLU A 231 -8.99 7.02 -14.78
C GLU A 231 -8.74 6.21 -16.06
N ARG A 232 -7.85 6.70 -16.93
CA ARG A 232 -7.48 6.02 -18.19
C ARG A 232 -6.93 4.61 -17.98
N GLU A 233 -6.17 4.39 -16.90
CA GLU A 233 -5.60 3.09 -16.55
C GLU A 233 -6.58 2.24 -15.72
N ALA A 234 -7.39 2.92 -14.91
CA ALA A 234 -8.36 2.30 -14.02
C ALA A 234 -9.47 1.54 -14.76
N ALA A 235 -9.77 1.92 -16.03
CA ALA A 235 -10.82 1.29 -16.82
C ALA A 235 -10.58 -0.20 -17.06
N ALA A 236 -9.32 -0.62 -17.21
CA ALA A 236 -8.93 -2.00 -17.48
C ALA A 236 -8.76 -2.85 -16.21
N VAL A 237 -8.64 -2.23 -15.02
CA VAL A 237 -8.40 -2.93 -13.76
C VAL A 237 -9.71 -3.44 -13.17
N GLN A 238 -9.77 -4.76 -12.94
CA GLN A 238 -10.92 -5.43 -12.32
C GLN A 238 -10.61 -5.89 -10.89
N ALA A 239 -11.65 -6.11 -10.11
CA ALA A 239 -11.52 -6.79 -8.82
C ALA A 239 -10.91 -8.20 -9.02
N GLY A 240 -10.02 -8.60 -8.13
CA GLY A 240 -9.24 -9.84 -8.26
C GLY A 240 -7.98 -9.70 -9.11
N ALA A 241 -7.73 -8.57 -9.77
CA ALA A 241 -6.49 -8.37 -10.51
C ALA A 241 -5.28 -8.53 -9.57
N PRO A 242 -4.24 -9.28 -10.01
CA PRO A 242 -3.04 -9.46 -9.19
C PRO A 242 -2.25 -8.16 -9.11
N ALA A 243 -1.65 -7.96 -7.95
CA ALA A 243 -0.72 -6.88 -7.67
C ALA A 243 0.49 -7.44 -6.92
N THR A 244 1.61 -6.79 -7.05
CA THR A 244 2.81 -7.06 -6.25
C THR A 244 3.12 -5.82 -5.43
N LEU A 245 3.32 -6.01 -4.13
CA LEU A 245 3.74 -4.97 -3.22
C LEU A 245 5.22 -5.15 -2.89
N GLU A 246 5.94 -4.05 -2.81
CA GLU A 246 7.37 -4.03 -2.50
C GLU A 246 7.62 -3.06 -1.35
N LEU A 247 8.22 -3.54 -0.28
CA LEU A 247 8.68 -2.73 0.86
C LEU A 247 9.93 -1.91 0.47
N GLN A 248 10.32 -0.99 1.33
CA GLN A 248 11.50 -0.15 1.10
C GLN A 248 12.82 -0.92 1.08
N ASP A 249 12.87 -2.08 1.74
CA ASP A 249 14.01 -3.00 1.74
C ASP A 249 14.11 -3.86 0.48
N GLY A 250 13.15 -3.71 -0.47
CA GLY A 250 13.06 -4.50 -1.69
C GLY A 250 12.31 -5.82 -1.55
N THR A 251 11.80 -6.15 -0.37
CA THR A 251 11.02 -7.38 -0.16
C THR A 251 9.69 -7.30 -0.89
N ARG A 252 9.44 -8.26 -1.79
CA ARG A 252 8.22 -8.34 -2.61
C ARG A 252 7.26 -9.39 -2.06
N PHE A 253 5.98 -9.07 -2.06
CA PHE A 253 4.93 -10.00 -1.66
C PHE A 253 3.66 -9.82 -2.48
N PRO A 254 2.86 -10.91 -2.63
CA PRO A 254 1.68 -10.90 -3.47
C PRO A 254 0.52 -10.18 -2.81
N ALA A 255 -0.27 -9.51 -3.64
CA ALA A 255 -1.52 -8.87 -3.26
C ALA A 255 -2.53 -8.97 -4.40
N ALA A 256 -3.76 -8.60 -4.15
CA ALA A 256 -4.81 -8.56 -5.16
C ALA A 256 -5.71 -7.35 -4.95
N VAL A 257 -6.30 -6.86 -6.03
CA VAL A 257 -7.33 -5.83 -5.97
C VAL A 257 -8.57 -6.39 -5.30
N GLU A 258 -8.88 -5.93 -4.11
CA GLU A 258 -10.08 -6.32 -3.38
C GLU A 258 -11.29 -5.53 -3.87
N ARG A 259 -11.10 -4.22 -4.08
CA ARG A 259 -12.19 -3.31 -4.42
C ARG A 259 -11.71 -2.11 -5.24
N ARG A 260 -12.55 -1.71 -6.20
CA ARG A 260 -12.44 -0.45 -6.94
C ARG A 260 -13.50 0.52 -6.43
N ALA A 261 -13.14 1.78 -6.19
CA ALA A 261 -14.11 2.83 -5.90
C ALA A 261 -15.01 3.10 -7.12
N PRO A 262 -16.31 3.32 -6.91
CA PRO A 262 -17.24 3.59 -8.02
C PRO A 262 -17.17 5.05 -8.52
N VAL A 263 -16.33 5.87 -7.92
CA VAL A 263 -16.20 7.30 -8.20
C VAL A 263 -14.76 7.66 -8.59
N VAL A 264 -14.62 8.66 -9.44
CA VAL A 264 -13.34 9.30 -9.75
C VAL A 264 -13.19 10.52 -8.84
N ASP A 265 -12.03 10.69 -8.24
CA ASP A 265 -11.70 11.92 -7.50
C ASP A 265 -11.52 13.06 -8.50
N PRO A 266 -12.39 14.11 -8.47
CA PRO A 266 -12.35 15.18 -9.44
C PRO A 266 -11.11 16.09 -9.32
N LEU A 267 -10.45 16.10 -8.17
CA LEU A 267 -9.25 16.91 -7.96
C LEU A 267 -8.00 16.27 -8.58
N THR A 268 -7.90 14.95 -8.50
CA THR A 268 -6.72 14.20 -8.95
C THR A 268 -6.93 13.45 -10.25
N GLY A 269 -8.18 13.29 -10.72
CA GLY A 269 -8.52 12.47 -11.88
C GLY A 269 -8.21 10.98 -11.68
N THR A 270 -8.19 10.52 -10.42
CA THR A 270 -7.84 9.14 -10.08
C THR A 270 -9.02 8.36 -9.52
N VAL A 271 -8.96 7.05 -9.69
CA VAL A 271 -9.86 6.08 -9.06
C VAL A 271 -9.11 5.40 -7.92
N LYS A 272 -9.74 5.31 -6.76
CA LYS A 272 -9.17 4.61 -5.60
C LYS A 272 -9.39 3.10 -5.73
N PHE A 273 -8.31 2.35 -5.56
CA PHE A 273 -8.31 0.90 -5.45
C PHE A 273 -7.86 0.49 -4.05
N THR A 274 -8.56 -0.48 -3.48
CA THR A 274 -8.09 -1.16 -2.26
C THR A 274 -7.45 -2.47 -2.69
N VAL A 275 -6.17 -2.60 -2.44
CA VAL A 275 -5.37 -3.79 -2.73
C VAL A 275 -5.07 -4.49 -1.41
N ARG A 276 -5.33 -5.79 -1.35
CA ARG A 276 -5.22 -6.61 -0.14
C ARG A 276 -4.09 -7.61 -0.23
N ALA A 277 -3.23 -7.61 0.77
CA ALA A 277 -2.23 -8.64 1.02
C ALA A 277 -2.73 -9.58 2.11
N ARG A 278 -2.90 -10.88 1.79
CA ARG A 278 -3.31 -11.93 2.74
C ARG A 278 -2.11 -12.68 3.32
N VAL A 279 -1.00 -12.65 2.61
CA VAL A 279 0.29 -13.20 3.03
C VAL A 279 1.33 -12.10 2.86
N TYR A 280 2.04 -11.78 3.92
CA TYR A 280 2.99 -10.69 3.94
C TYR A 280 4.15 -10.97 4.91
N PRO A 281 5.33 -10.38 4.69
CA PRO A 281 6.50 -10.57 5.53
C PRO A 281 6.37 -9.81 6.88
N PRO A 282 7.10 -10.18 7.91
CA PRO A 282 7.05 -9.53 9.23
C PRO A 282 7.35 -8.03 9.21
N GLY A 283 8.13 -7.55 8.22
CA GLY A 283 8.41 -6.12 8.03
C GLY A 283 7.24 -5.30 7.47
N ALA A 284 6.20 -5.95 6.95
CA ALA A 284 5.00 -5.29 6.47
C ALA A 284 4.08 -4.96 7.64
N VAL A 285 4.18 -3.75 8.16
CA VAL A 285 3.37 -3.26 9.28
C VAL A 285 2.47 -2.10 8.83
N PRO A 286 1.33 -1.86 9.47
CA PRO A 286 0.51 -0.69 9.22
C PRO A 286 1.34 0.59 9.36
N GLY A 287 1.15 1.53 8.42
CA GLY A 287 1.95 2.75 8.33
C GLY A 287 3.18 2.63 7.44
N ALA A 288 3.64 1.42 7.10
CA ALA A 288 4.76 1.25 6.19
C ALA A 288 4.39 1.68 4.76
N PHE A 289 5.33 2.35 4.10
CA PHE A 289 5.21 2.74 2.71
C PHE A 289 5.59 1.58 1.80
N VAL A 290 4.79 1.36 0.76
CA VAL A 290 5.02 0.31 -0.25
C VAL A 290 4.92 0.86 -1.66
N ARG A 291 5.73 0.30 -2.55
CA ARG A 291 5.52 0.40 -3.99
C ARG A 291 4.57 -0.70 -4.42
N ALA A 292 3.69 -0.39 -5.34
CA ALA A 292 2.72 -1.33 -5.86
C ALA A 292 2.83 -1.42 -7.38
N GLU A 293 2.95 -2.63 -7.87
CA GLU A 293 2.86 -2.97 -9.31
C GLU A 293 1.49 -3.62 -9.53
N LEU A 294 0.59 -2.90 -10.17
CA LEU A 294 -0.76 -3.34 -10.46
C LEU A 294 -0.87 -3.74 -11.92
N ARG A 295 -1.27 -4.98 -12.20
CA ARG A 295 -1.52 -5.41 -13.58
C ARG A 295 -2.78 -4.76 -14.11
N VAL A 296 -2.61 -3.88 -15.11
CA VAL A 296 -3.71 -3.09 -15.69
C VAL A 296 -4.23 -3.68 -17.00
N ASP A 297 -3.42 -4.42 -17.74
CA ASP A 297 -3.85 -5.07 -18.98
C ASP A 297 -3.05 -6.35 -19.21
N ARG A 298 -3.66 -7.30 -19.90
CA ARG A 298 -3.05 -8.58 -20.27
C ARG A 298 -3.54 -9.02 -21.64
N ARG A 299 -2.61 -9.43 -22.48
CA ARG A 299 -2.89 -10.12 -23.74
C ARG A 299 -2.29 -11.51 -23.70
N THR A 300 -3.11 -12.50 -23.96
CA THR A 300 -2.67 -13.89 -24.09
C THR A 300 -2.54 -14.25 -25.55
N ALA A 301 -1.40 -14.88 -25.94
CA ALA A 301 -1.15 -15.35 -27.29
C ALA A 301 -1.25 -14.25 -28.38
N ALA A 302 -0.89 -13.01 -28.07
CA ALA A 302 -0.80 -11.94 -29.05
C ALA A 302 0.47 -12.06 -29.89
N PRO A 303 0.42 -11.85 -31.24
CA PRO A 303 1.63 -11.73 -32.04
C PRO A 303 2.53 -10.66 -31.46
N SER A 304 3.76 -11.01 -31.11
CA SER A 304 4.61 -10.10 -30.35
C SER A 304 6.06 -10.12 -30.80
N LEU A 305 6.76 -9.05 -30.45
CA LEU A 305 8.20 -8.90 -30.61
C LEU A 305 8.83 -8.50 -29.28
N PRO A 306 10.08 -8.91 -29.03
CA PRO A 306 10.85 -8.38 -27.91
C PRO A 306 10.95 -6.86 -27.98
N ARG A 307 10.83 -6.19 -26.85
CA ARG A 307 10.90 -4.73 -26.80
C ARG A 307 12.25 -4.18 -27.29
N THR A 308 13.33 -4.95 -27.13
CA THR A 308 14.67 -4.63 -27.62
C THR A 308 14.78 -4.57 -29.15
N ALA A 309 13.89 -5.28 -29.87
CA ALA A 309 13.82 -5.25 -31.33
C ALA A 309 13.19 -3.96 -31.90
N ILE A 310 12.53 -3.15 -31.04
CA ILE A 310 11.76 -1.99 -31.44
C ILE A 310 12.52 -0.72 -31.08
N PHE A 311 12.66 0.19 -32.05
CA PHE A 311 13.23 1.52 -31.84
C PHE A 311 12.32 2.60 -32.40
N GLU A 312 12.45 3.79 -31.84
CA GLU A 312 11.68 4.96 -32.26
C GLU A 312 12.48 5.79 -33.26
N LEU A 313 11.84 6.11 -34.39
CA LEU A 313 12.39 7.02 -35.37
C LEU A 313 11.31 8.01 -35.81
N GLU A 314 11.60 9.30 -35.72
CA GLU A 314 10.66 10.39 -36.06
C GLU A 314 9.30 10.28 -35.35
N GLY A 315 9.30 9.73 -34.11
CA GLY A 315 8.08 9.54 -33.32
C GLY A 315 7.23 8.33 -33.71
N ALA A 316 7.72 7.44 -34.59
CA ALA A 316 7.05 6.21 -34.98
C ALA A 316 7.90 4.97 -34.64
N PRO A 317 7.28 3.86 -34.19
CA PRO A 317 7.99 2.63 -33.90
C PRO A 317 8.43 1.91 -35.18
N HIS A 318 9.67 1.45 -35.20
CA HIS A 318 10.29 0.74 -36.30
C HIS A 318 11.01 -0.51 -35.81
N VAL A 319 11.24 -1.46 -36.73
CA VAL A 319 12.06 -2.64 -36.54
C VAL A 319 12.98 -2.85 -37.73
N TYR A 320 14.05 -3.61 -37.55
CA TYR A 320 14.87 -4.09 -38.67
C TYR A 320 14.47 -5.51 -39.03
N VAL A 321 14.02 -5.69 -40.28
CA VAL A 321 13.72 -7.01 -40.90
C VAL A 321 14.94 -7.46 -41.69
N VAL A 322 15.27 -8.74 -41.61
CA VAL A 322 16.34 -9.32 -42.41
C VAL A 322 15.76 -9.77 -43.74
N GLU A 323 16.08 -9.04 -44.83
CA GLU A 323 15.71 -9.34 -46.20
C GLU A 323 16.99 -9.47 -47.04
N ASP A 324 17.16 -10.56 -47.77
CA ASP A 324 18.32 -10.81 -48.65
C ASP A 324 19.70 -10.63 -47.94
N GLY A 325 19.77 -11.00 -46.65
CA GLY A 325 20.99 -10.84 -45.86
C GLY A 325 21.33 -9.41 -45.49
N ARG A 326 20.37 -8.48 -45.54
CA ARG A 326 20.51 -7.08 -45.16
C ARG A 326 19.43 -6.66 -44.21
N ALA A 327 19.78 -5.78 -43.30
CA ALA A 327 18.80 -5.14 -42.38
C ALA A 327 18.01 -4.06 -43.11
N ARG A 328 16.70 -4.22 -43.20
CA ARG A 328 15.79 -3.22 -43.73
C ARG A 328 14.86 -2.70 -42.68
N ARG A 329 14.78 -1.41 -42.58
CA ARG A 329 13.87 -0.73 -41.65
C ARG A 329 12.43 -0.82 -42.13
N ARG A 330 11.53 -1.23 -41.22
CA ARG A 330 10.08 -1.28 -41.47
C ARG A 330 9.33 -0.58 -40.36
N PRO A 331 8.40 0.32 -40.66
CA PRO A 331 7.49 0.86 -39.65
C PRO A 331 6.54 -0.23 -39.17
N VAL A 332 6.20 -0.21 -37.88
CA VAL A 332 5.29 -1.20 -37.28
C VAL A 332 4.19 -0.52 -36.50
N GLU A 333 3.04 -1.15 -36.44
CA GLU A 333 1.94 -0.73 -35.59
C GLU A 333 1.92 -1.58 -34.32
N LEU A 334 2.12 -0.92 -33.16
CA LEU A 334 2.12 -1.58 -31.88
C LEU A 334 0.75 -1.52 -31.21
N GLY A 335 0.42 -2.58 -30.50
CA GLY A 335 -0.71 -2.64 -29.61
C GLY A 335 -0.28 -2.42 -28.16
N LEU A 336 -0.52 -3.44 -27.30
CA LEU A 336 -0.10 -3.41 -25.91
C LEU A 336 1.42 -3.52 -25.81
N VAL A 337 2.05 -2.56 -25.14
CA VAL A 337 3.50 -2.59 -24.85
C VAL A 337 3.69 -3.00 -23.40
N GLY A 338 4.27 -4.19 -23.22
CA GLY A 338 4.67 -4.74 -21.93
C GLY A 338 6.12 -4.39 -21.57
N GLU A 339 6.64 -5.04 -20.54
CA GLU A 339 8.05 -4.85 -20.10
C GLU A 339 9.04 -5.54 -21.03
N THR A 340 8.75 -6.76 -21.45
CA THR A 340 9.65 -7.61 -22.25
C THR A 340 9.23 -7.69 -23.72
N HIS A 341 7.93 -7.70 -24.00
CA HIS A 341 7.37 -7.85 -25.33
C HIS A 341 6.35 -6.75 -25.63
N ALA A 342 6.18 -6.45 -26.93
CA ALA A 342 5.14 -5.58 -27.44
C ALA A 342 4.26 -6.32 -28.45
N GLU A 343 2.95 -6.10 -28.38
CA GLU A 343 1.98 -6.62 -29.33
C GLU A 343 2.20 -5.99 -30.69
N LEU A 344 2.28 -6.80 -31.73
CA LEU A 344 2.32 -6.34 -33.12
C LEU A 344 0.91 -6.41 -33.71
N ARG A 345 0.37 -5.26 -34.15
CA ARG A 345 -0.94 -5.18 -34.84
C ARG A 345 -0.82 -5.19 -36.35
N GLY A 346 0.30 -4.68 -36.85
CA GLY A 346 0.52 -4.59 -38.30
C GLY A 346 1.92 -4.11 -38.66
N GLY A 347 2.18 -4.03 -39.97
CA GLY A 347 3.46 -3.54 -40.51
C GLY A 347 4.47 -4.63 -40.92
N LEU A 348 4.20 -5.90 -40.55
CA LEU A 348 5.07 -7.03 -40.91
C LEU A 348 4.26 -8.22 -41.41
N ASP A 349 4.81 -8.95 -42.36
CA ASP A 349 4.23 -10.20 -42.84
C ASP A 349 4.42 -11.34 -41.82
N PRO A 350 3.48 -12.30 -41.74
CA PRO A 350 3.63 -13.50 -40.92
C PRO A 350 4.90 -14.29 -41.33
N GLY A 351 5.80 -14.50 -40.37
CA GLY A 351 7.08 -15.20 -40.63
C GLY A 351 8.26 -14.28 -40.93
N ALA A 352 8.10 -12.97 -40.90
CA ALA A 352 9.21 -12.03 -41.04
C ALA A 352 10.23 -12.26 -39.90
N VAL A 353 11.52 -12.27 -40.28
CA VAL A 353 12.64 -12.41 -39.34
C VAL A 353 13.14 -11.04 -38.97
N VAL A 354 13.06 -10.70 -37.69
CA VAL A 354 13.36 -9.38 -37.12
C VAL A 354 14.68 -9.47 -36.33
N VAL A 355 15.48 -8.43 -36.37
CA VAL A 355 16.67 -8.30 -35.51
C VAL A 355 16.19 -8.16 -34.04
N ALA A 356 16.66 -9.02 -33.16
CA ALA A 356 16.19 -9.10 -31.76
C ALA A 356 16.63 -7.94 -30.88
N ASP A 357 17.73 -7.26 -31.25
CA ASP A 357 18.23 -6.06 -30.60
C ASP A 357 18.60 -4.99 -31.62
N ALA A 358 17.77 -3.96 -31.71
CA ALA A 358 17.95 -2.85 -32.63
C ALA A 358 19.00 -1.81 -32.16
N GLY A 359 19.52 -1.94 -30.94
CA GLY A 359 20.48 -1.01 -30.33
C GLY A 359 21.94 -1.24 -30.71
N GLU A 360 22.31 -2.39 -31.26
CA GLU A 360 23.69 -2.79 -31.52
C GLU A 360 24.23 -2.35 -32.89
N GLY A 361 24.19 -1.05 -33.20
CA GLY A 361 24.85 -0.50 -34.40
C GLY A 361 24.25 -0.96 -35.75
N VAL A 362 23.05 -1.49 -35.75
CA VAL A 362 22.34 -1.89 -36.98
C VAL A 362 21.86 -0.64 -37.69
N THR A 363 22.20 -0.51 -38.98
CA THR A 363 21.76 0.59 -39.83
C THR A 363 21.08 0.05 -41.09
N GLU A 364 20.28 0.90 -41.72
CA GLU A 364 19.61 0.60 -42.98
C GLU A 364 20.56 0.08 -44.04
N GLY A 365 20.26 -1.08 -44.63
CA GLY A 365 21.04 -1.68 -45.70
C GLY A 365 22.35 -2.41 -45.27
N LEU A 366 22.65 -2.45 -43.96
CA LEU A 366 23.84 -3.15 -43.45
C LEU A 366 23.73 -4.65 -43.77
N PRO A 367 24.80 -5.26 -44.34
CA PRO A 367 24.85 -6.72 -44.49
C PRO A 367 24.89 -7.37 -43.09
N VAL A 368 23.95 -8.24 -42.84
CA VAL A 368 23.80 -8.94 -41.53
C VAL A 368 23.96 -10.47 -41.73
N LYS A 369 24.63 -11.10 -40.80
CA LYS A 369 24.71 -12.54 -40.69
C LYS A 369 23.87 -12.98 -39.49
N VAL A 370 22.88 -13.82 -39.73
CA VAL A 370 22.07 -14.39 -38.68
C VAL A 370 22.95 -15.22 -37.76
N ALA A 371 23.16 -14.78 -36.55
CA ALA A 371 23.69 -15.59 -35.47
C ALA A 371 22.53 -16.43 -34.92
N GLU A 372 22.63 -17.76 -34.96
CA GLU A 372 21.66 -18.60 -34.24
C GLU A 372 21.67 -18.20 -32.78
N ALA A 373 20.54 -17.66 -32.34
CA ALA A 373 20.31 -17.35 -30.93
C ALA A 373 20.21 -18.66 -30.16
N GLY A 374 21.35 -19.16 -29.67
CA GLY A 374 21.31 -20.11 -28.58
C GLY A 374 20.58 -19.42 -27.40
N PRO A 375 19.75 -20.13 -26.64
CA PRO A 375 19.08 -19.58 -25.48
C PRO A 375 20.15 -19.01 -24.54
N LYS A 376 20.18 -17.70 -24.37
CA LYS A 376 20.90 -17.09 -23.25
C LYS A 376 20.16 -17.50 -21.99
N ASP A 377 20.63 -18.64 -21.42
CA ASP A 377 20.28 -18.99 -20.05
C ASP A 377 20.55 -17.75 -19.17
N SER A 378 19.50 -17.20 -18.65
CA SER A 378 19.56 -16.27 -17.52
C SER A 378 20.16 -17.05 -16.35
N LYS A 379 21.47 -17.04 -16.22
CA LYS A 379 22.13 -17.45 -14.98
C LYS A 379 21.74 -16.45 -13.89
N ALA A 380 20.58 -16.67 -13.30
CA ALA A 380 20.36 -16.35 -11.91
C ALA A 380 21.46 -17.08 -11.13
N GLY A 381 22.20 -16.32 -10.33
CA GLY A 381 23.34 -16.87 -9.59
C GLY A 381 22.89 -17.94 -8.59
N ASP A 382 22.92 -19.18 -9.02
CA ASP A 382 23.01 -20.33 -8.14
C ASP A 382 24.45 -20.42 -7.65
N LYS A 383 24.62 -20.11 -6.38
CA LYS A 383 25.83 -20.49 -5.65
C LYS A 383 25.95 -22.00 -5.72
N GLU A 384 26.98 -22.46 -6.38
CA GLU A 384 27.39 -23.87 -6.34
C GLU A 384 27.48 -24.37 -4.89
N PRO A 385 26.93 -25.55 -4.60
CA PRO A 385 27.22 -26.22 -3.34
C PRO A 385 28.67 -26.70 -3.36
N VAL A 386 29.40 -26.37 -2.32
CA VAL A 386 30.75 -26.85 -2.02
C VAL A 386 30.75 -28.39 -2.03
N PRO A 387 31.65 -29.09 -2.76
CA PRO A 387 31.69 -30.54 -2.73
C PRO A 387 32.14 -31.05 -1.36
N GLU A 388 31.34 -31.89 -0.76
CA GLU A 388 31.73 -32.77 0.36
C GLU A 388 32.75 -33.74 -0.12
N ASP A 389 34.01 -33.59 0.30
CA ASP A 389 35.01 -34.62 0.18
C ASP A 389 34.88 -35.58 1.34
N SER A 390 34.66 -36.81 0.95
CA SER A 390 34.42 -37.98 1.76
C SER A 390 35.70 -38.57 2.35
N LYS A 391 35.54 -39.28 3.47
CA LYS A 391 36.32 -40.37 4.02
C LYS A 391 37.47 -40.06 4.96
N ALA A 392 37.17 -40.18 6.24
CA ALA A 392 38.02 -40.99 7.11
C ALA A 392 37.15 -41.57 8.24
N GLY A 393 37.21 -42.88 8.37
CA GLY A 393 36.48 -43.70 9.31
C GLY A 393 37.03 -43.65 10.76
N PRO A 394 36.53 -44.48 11.67
CA PRO A 394 36.41 -44.21 13.08
C PRO A 394 37.62 -44.65 13.91
N LYS A 395 38.00 -43.83 14.88
CA LYS A 395 38.85 -44.30 15.98
C LYS A 395 38.40 -43.72 17.30
N ASP A 396 38.03 -44.67 18.17
CA ASP A 396 38.19 -44.76 19.62
C ASP A 396 37.68 -43.66 20.58
N ARG A 397 36.67 -44.08 21.32
CA ARG A 397 36.33 -43.57 22.64
C ARG A 397 37.49 -43.73 23.65
N PRO A 398 37.56 -42.90 24.69
CA PRO A 398 37.27 -43.46 25.99
C PRO A 398 36.21 -42.67 26.81
N ALA A 399 35.66 -43.44 27.69
CA ALA A 399 34.59 -43.22 28.64
C ALA A 399 34.92 -42.20 29.75
N GLY A 400 33.88 -41.61 30.29
CA GLY A 400 33.80 -41.27 31.70
C GLY A 400 33.74 -39.79 32.01
N GLU A 401 32.53 -39.29 32.24
CA GLU A 401 32.27 -38.53 33.45
C GLU A 401 30.76 -38.31 33.63
N THR A 402 30.25 -38.98 34.61
CA THR A 402 28.92 -38.88 35.21
C THR A 402 28.84 -37.61 36.07
N VAL A 403 27.88 -36.75 35.87
CA VAL A 403 27.48 -35.69 36.78
C VAL A 403 26.06 -35.96 37.26
N PRO A 404 25.80 -35.90 38.56
CA PRO A 404 24.65 -36.51 39.23
C PRO A 404 23.38 -35.69 39.20
N VAL A 405 22.27 -36.41 39.10
CA VAL A 405 20.90 -35.98 39.34
C VAL A 405 20.68 -35.81 40.87
N PRO A 406 20.07 -34.74 41.37
CA PRO A 406 19.53 -34.75 42.73
C PRO A 406 18.12 -35.34 42.72
N LYS A 407 17.98 -36.40 43.51
CA LYS A 407 16.74 -37.06 43.91
C LYS A 407 16.11 -36.36 45.11
N ASP A 408 14.76 -36.34 45.05
CA ASP A 408 13.82 -36.57 46.14
C ASP A 408 13.87 -35.78 47.47
N SER A 409 12.76 -35.11 47.77
CA SER A 409 12.09 -35.23 49.08
C SER A 409 10.59 -34.96 48.89
N LYS A 410 9.83 -36.01 48.90
CA LYS A 410 8.91 -36.66 49.86
C LYS A 410 8.01 -35.69 50.64
N ALA A 411 6.73 -35.77 50.28
CA ALA A 411 5.58 -36.14 51.10
C ALA A 411 5.41 -35.52 52.50
N GLY A 412 4.25 -34.91 52.69
CA GLY A 412 3.65 -34.60 54.00
C GLY A 412 2.25 -34.06 53.85
N ALA A 413 1.25 -34.93 53.86
CA ALA A 413 -0.15 -34.62 54.21
C ALA A 413 -0.33 -34.98 55.70
N PRO A 414 -1.55 -34.87 56.25
CA PRO A 414 -2.45 -33.74 56.54
C PRO A 414 -2.80 -33.72 58.06
N VAL A 415 -3.38 -32.62 58.56
CA VAL A 415 -4.22 -32.56 59.80
C VAL A 415 -4.91 -31.22 59.73
N GLY A 416 -6.23 -30.96 59.71
CA GLY A 416 -7.25 -31.47 60.60
C GLY A 416 -7.64 -30.39 61.59
N GLY A 417 -8.87 -29.87 61.54
CA GLY A 417 -9.60 -29.45 62.72
C GLY A 417 -9.79 -27.96 62.95
N SER A 418 -11.03 -27.59 62.91
CA SER A 418 -11.86 -26.61 63.60
C SER A 418 -12.36 -25.48 62.76
#